data_0d01ffe1a7a78c5cf503be46633fae03
#
_entry.id   0d01ffe1a7a78c5cf503be46633fae03
#
_cell.length_a   1.000
_cell.length_b   1.000
_cell.length_c   1.000
_cell.angle_alpha   90.00
_cell.angle_beta   90.00
_cell.angle_gamma   90.00
#
_symmetry.space_group_name_H-M   'P 1'
#
loop_
_entity.id
_entity.type
_entity.pdbx_description
1 polymer ?
#
loop_
_entity_poly.entity_id
_entity_poly.type
_entity_poly.pdbx_seq_one_letter_code
_entity_poly.pdbx_strand_id
1 'polypeptide(L)'
;MFYKRIRRRREELGLSQDELAKKLGYKSRSSINKIEKGENDIPQSKIVAFAEALDTTPEYLMGWDNKPAVRDNEGAELLNGFYSLSPVGKNMLLGVLNSLRVTHAAAL
;
A
#
# COMPACT_ATOMS: atom_id res chain seq x y z
N MET A 1 3.95 9.21 -7.45
CA MET A 1 5.13 9.18 -6.57
C MET A 1 4.68 9.00 -5.13
N PHE A 2 5.49 8.32 -4.34
CA PHE A 2 5.11 7.95 -2.97
C PHE A 2 4.82 9.14 -2.06
N TYR A 3 5.59 10.22 -2.17
CA TYR A 3 5.42 11.37 -1.29
C TYR A 3 4.07 12.07 -1.48
N LYS A 4 3.53 12.07 -2.69
CA LYS A 4 2.20 12.63 -2.95
C LYS A 4 1.10 11.76 -2.35
N ARG A 5 1.29 10.45 -2.35
CA ARG A 5 0.35 9.50 -1.76
C ARG A 5 0.31 9.59 -0.25
N ILE A 6 1.45 9.85 0.38
CA ILE A 6 1.53 10.09 1.83
C ILE A 6 0.66 11.28 2.22
N ARG A 7 0.85 12.41 1.53
CA ARG A 7 0.07 13.62 1.80
C ARG A 7 -1.42 13.40 1.56
N ARG A 8 -1.76 12.80 0.43
CA ARG A 8 -3.14 12.52 0.07
C ARG A 8 -3.83 11.66 1.12
N ARG A 9 -3.16 10.57 1.53
CA ARG A 9 -3.73 9.65 2.51
C ARG A 9 -3.87 10.31 3.88
N ARG A 10 -2.89 11.12 4.27
CA ARG A 10 -2.96 11.89 5.50
C ARG A 10 -4.17 12.82 5.51
N GLU A 11 -4.37 13.54 4.43
CA GLU A 11 -5.51 14.46 4.27
C GLU A 11 -6.85 13.71 4.28
N GLU A 12 -6.92 12.56 3.60
CA GLU A 12 -8.11 11.70 3.60
C GLU A 12 -8.50 11.26 5.02
N LEU A 13 -7.52 11.00 5.87
CA LEU A 13 -7.74 10.60 7.26
C LEU A 13 -7.95 11.79 8.21
N GLY A 14 -7.84 13.01 7.71
CA GLY A 14 -7.98 14.20 8.52
C GLY A 14 -6.83 14.43 9.51
N LEU A 15 -5.65 13.86 9.24
CA LEU A 15 -4.49 14.01 10.10
C LEU A 15 -3.68 15.23 9.72
N SER A 16 -3.18 15.96 10.73
CA SER A 16 -2.19 17.01 10.52
C SER A 16 -0.80 16.40 10.37
N GLN A 17 0.16 17.18 9.86
CA GLN A 17 1.55 16.74 9.80
C GLN A 17 2.11 16.47 11.21
N ASP A 18 1.70 17.28 12.20
CA ASP A 18 2.10 17.05 13.59
C ASP A 18 1.57 15.74 14.15
N GLU A 19 0.32 15.42 13.87
CA GLU A 19 -0.29 14.18 14.31
C GLU A 19 0.40 12.96 13.69
N LEU A 20 0.70 13.02 12.41
CA LEU A 20 1.41 11.95 11.72
C LEU A 20 2.84 11.82 12.26
N ALA A 21 3.53 12.93 12.48
CA ALA A 21 4.88 12.92 13.05
C ALA A 21 4.90 12.25 14.41
N LYS A 22 3.95 12.55 15.27
CA LYS A 22 3.82 11.93 16.60
C LYS A 22 3.59 10.41 16.49
N LYS A 23 2.73 9.99 15.60
CA LYS A 23 2.47 8.55 15.40
C LYS A 23 3.71 7.79 14.97
N LEU A 24 4.60 8.45 14.23
CA LEU A 24 5.80 7.85 13.67
C LEU A 24 7.04 8.04 14.54
N GLY A 25 6.91 8.76 15.65
CA GLY A 25 8.03 9.01 16.55
C GLY A 25 9.00 10.08 16.08
N TYR A 26 8.61 10.94 15.16
CA TYR A 26 9.40 12.10 14.76
C TYR A 26 9.25 13.23 15.77
N LYS A 27 10.31 14.04 15.91
CA LYS A 27 10.33 15.14 16.86
C LYS A 27 9.48 16.33 16.42
N SER A 28 9.32 16.53 15.12
CA SER A 28 8.55 17.65 14.59
C SER A 28 7.90 17.32 13.25
N ARG A 29 6.90 18.15 12.90
CA ARG A 29 6.21 18.03 11.61
C ARG A 29 7.12 18.32 10.42
N SER A 30 8.26 18.97 10.63
CA SER A 30 9.16 19.29 9.51
C SER A 30 9.70 18.06 8.82
N SER A 31 9.88 16.94 9.54
CA SER A 31 10.25 15.67 8.94
C SER A 31 9.20 15.19 7.94
N ILE A 32 7.93 15.28 8.32
CA ILE A 32 6.81 14.89 7.44
C ILE A 32 6.70 15.85 6.26
N ASN A 33 6.83 17.15 6.50
CA ASN A 33 6.76 18.15 5.45
C ASN A 33 7.83 17.93 4.36
N LYS A 34 9.06 17.60 4.76
CA LYS A 34 10.14 17.33 3.82
C LYS A 34 9.88 16.07 3.00
N ILE A 35 9.33 15.03 3.62
CA ILE A 35 8.97 13.79 2.93
C ILE A 35 7.83 14.06 1.93
N GLU A 36 6.82 14.82 2.33
CA GLU A 36 5.67 15.14 1.46
C GLU A 36 6.06 16.03 0.28
N LYS A 37 7.12 16.79 0.40
CA LYS A 37 7.66 17.61 -0.70
C LYS A 37 8.64 16.87 -1.59
N GLY A 38 9.00 15.62 -1.25
CA GLY A 38 9.96 14.85 -1.99
C GLY A 38 11.42 15.22 -1.71
N GLU A 39 11.66 16.04 -0.67
CA GLU A 39 13.01 16.44 -0.28
C GLU A 39 13.76 15.32 0.46
N ASN A 40 13.04 14.51 1.21
CA ASN A 40 13.59 13.38 1.93
C ASN A 40 12.83 12.11 1.60
N ASP A 41 13.55 11.00 1.52
CA ASP A 41 12.94 9.69 1.33
C ASP A 41 12.45 9.12 2.67
N ILE A 42 11.52 8.16 2.60
CA ILE A 42 11.14 7.38 3.76
C ILE A 42 12.24 6.34 4.00
N PRO A 43 12.82 6.28 5.21
CA PRO A 43 13.72 5.19 5.54
C PRO A 43 13.03 3.84 5.35
N GLN A 44 13.73 2.88 4.76
CA GLN A 44 13.17 1.56 4.49
C GLN A 44 12.60 0.91 5.76
N SER A 45 13.26 1.10 6.89
CA SER A 45 12.79 0.59 8.18
C SER A 45 11.48 1.21 8.66
N LYS A 46 11.07 2.34 8.09
CA LYS A 46 9.85 3.05 8.49
C LYS A 46 8.69 2.92 7.51
N ILE A 47 8.89 2.27 6.38
CA ILE A 47 7.83 2.13 5.37
C ILE A 47 6.58 1.46 5.94
N VAL A 48 6.74 0.37 6.69
CA VAL A 48 5.62 -0.33 7.31
C VAL A 48 4.93 0.55 8.35
N ALA A 49 5.72 1.28 9.15
CA ALA A 49 5.16 2.19 10.15
C ALA A 49 4.34 3.32 9.52
N PHE A 50 4.80 3.88 8.40
CA PHE A 50 4.05 4.87 7.64
C PHE A 50 2.73 4.28 7.12
N ALA A 51 2.77 3.08 6.57
CA ALA A 51 1.58 2.42 6.06
C ALA A 51 0.55 2.18 7.18
N GLU A 52 1.00 1.71 8.33
CA GLU A 52 0.12 1.50 9.49
C GLU A 52 -0.47 2.82 10.00
N ALA A 53 0.34 3.85 10.13
CA ALA A 53 -0.12 5.16 10.60
C ALA A 53 -1.13 5.79 9.64
N LEU A 54 -1.02 5.50 8.36
CA LEU A 54 -1.92 6.01 7.32
C LEU A 54 -3.04 5.04 6.96
N ASP A 55 -3.17 3.95 7.70
CA ASP A 55 -4.19 2.92 7.51
C ASP A 55 -4.24 2.43 6.05
N THR A 56 -3.08 2.08 5.54
CA THR A 56 -2.90 1.60 4.17
C THR A 56 -1.77 0.56 4.12
N THR A 57 -1.34 0.20 2.92
CA THR A 57 -0.29 -0.80 2.72
C THR A 57 1.00 -0.17 2.18
N PRO A 58 2.16 -0.79 2.44
CA PRO A 58 3.42 -0.33 1.83
C PRO A 58 3.36 -0.30 0.31
N GLU A 59 2.67 -1.25 -0.31
CA GLU A 59 2.50 -1.34 -1.76
C GLU A 59 1.79 -0.11 -2.32
N TYR A 60 0.74 0.32 -1.65
CA TYR A 60 0.02 1.53 -2.05
C TYR A 60 0.92 2.77 -1.95
N LEU A 61 1.60 2.95 -0.81
CA LEU A 61 2.45 4.11 -0.58
C LEU A 61 3.59 4.20 -1.60
N MET A 62 4.19 3.06 -1.94
CA MET A 62 5.32 3.02 -2.86
C MET A 62 4.89 2.98 -4.33
N GLY A 63 3.59 2.91 -4.61
CA GLY A 63 3.08 2.88 -5.96
C GLY A 63 3.22 1.53 -6.66
N TRP A 64 3.49 0.47 -5.93
CA TRP A 64 3.69 -0.86 -6.50
C TRP A 64 2.39 -1.49 -6.98
N ASP A 65 1.25 -1.10 -6.40
CA ASP A 65 -0.07 -1.55 -6.80
C ASP A 65 -0.51 -1.03 -8.17
N ASN A 66 0.11 0.05 -8.66
CA ASN A 66 -0.18 0.67 -9.96
C ASN A 66 0.80 0.27 -11.05
N LYS A 67 1.47 -0.87 -10.90
CA LYS A 67 2.42 -1.33 -11.90
C LYS A 67 1.71 -1.59 -13.24
N PRO A 68 2.28 -1.15 -14.37
CA PRO A 68 1.64 -1.29 -15.68
C PRO A 68 1.62 -2.72 -16.22
N ALA A 69 2.06 -3.71 -15.44
CA ALA A 69 2.01 -5.10 -15.82
C ALA A 69 0.58 -5.63 -15.98
N VAL A 70 -0.41 -5.00 -15.35
CA VAL A 70 -1.81 -5.38 -15.45
C VAL A 70 -2.48 -4.43 -16.44
N ARG A 71 -2.74 -4.92 -17.65
CA ARG A 71 -3.29 -4.10 -18.73
C ARG A 71 -4.78 -4.32 -18.98
N ASP A 72 -5.35 -5.39 -18.48
CA ASP A 72 -6.77 -5.66 -18.63
C ASP A 72 -7.52 -5.25 -17.36
N ASN A 73 -8.78 -4.89 -17.53
CA ASN A 73 -9.62 -4.46 -16.42
C ASN A 73 -9.91 -5.60 -15.44
N GLU A 74 -10.02 -6.82 -15.92
CA GLU A 74 -10.29 -7.99 -15.07
C GLU A 74 -9.14 -8.25 -14.12
N GLY A 75 -7.89 -8.16 -14.61
CA GLY A 75 -6.72 -8.31 -13.77
C GLY A 75 -6.61 -7.20 -12.74
N ALA A 76 -6.90 -5.95 -13.13
CA ALA A 76 -6.89 -4.82 -12.21
C ALA A 76 -7.95 -4.97 -11.11
N GLU A 77 -9.15 -5.39 -11.47
CA GLU A 77 -10.23 -5.65 -10.50
C GLU A 77 -9.86 -6.77 -9.54
N LEU A 78 -9.26 -7.84 -10.03
CA LEU A 78 -8.82 -8.95 -9.20
C LEU A 78 -7.76 -8.51 -8.18
N LEU A 79 -6.77 -7.73 -8.60
CA LEU A 79 -5.75 -7.21 -7.71
C LEU A 79 -6.34 -6.26 -6.66
N ASN A 80 -7.21 -5.35 -7.06
CA ASN A 80 -7.86 -4.43 -6.14
C ASN A 80 -8.72 -5.20 -5.13
N GLY A 81 -9.47 -6.19 -5.59
CA GLY A 81 -10.25 -7.06 -4.72
C GLY A 81 -9.37 -7.83 -3.74
N PHE A 82 -8.24 -8.36 -4.20
CA PHE A 82 -7.30 -9.09 -3.36
C PHE A 82 -6.75 -8.19 -2.24
N TYR A 83 -6.29 -6.99 -2.56
CA TYR A 83 -5.70 -6.08 -1.58
C TYR A 83 -6.72 -5.52 -0.59
N SER A 84 -7.99 -5.50 -0.94
CA SER A 84 -9.04 -5.05 -0.01
C SER A 84 -9.49 -6.14 0.96
N LEU A 85 -9.09 -7.40 0.75
CA LEU A 85 -9.49 -8.52 1.60
C LEU A 85 -8.71 -8.54 2.93
N SER A 86 -9.32 -9.15 3.94
CA SER A 86 -8.62 -9.48 5.18
C SER A 86 -7.51 -10.50 4.91
N PRO A 87 -6.53 -10.67 5.82
CA PRO A 87 -5.50 -11.70 5.66
C PRO A 87 -6.08 -13.10 5.43
N VAL A 88 -7.17 -13.45 6.11
CA VAL A 88 -7.84 -14.74 5.91
C VAL A 88 -8.43 -14.83 4.51
N GLY A 89 -9.10 -13.79 4.04
CA GLY A 89 -9.65 -13.73 2.70
C GLY A 89 -8.58 -13.85 1.61
N LYS A 90 -7.43 -13.20 1.79
CA LYS A 90 -6.29 -13.31 0.88
C LYS A 90 -5.77 -14.73 0.79
N ASN A 91 -5.62 -15.42 1.91
CA ASN A 91 -5.16 -16.80 1.95
C ASN A 91 -6.15 -17.75 1.27
N MET A 92 -7.44 -17.56 1.50
CA MET A 92 -8.48 -18.34 0.83
C MET A 92 -8.44 -18.17 -0.68
N LEU A 93 -8.32 -16.94 -1.15
CA LEU A 93 -8.25 -16.65 -2.59
C LEU A 93 -7.01 -17.28 -3.23
N LEU A 94 -5.84 -17.20 -2.57
CA LEU A 94 -4.62 -17.83 -3.06
C LEU A 94 -4.76 -19.36 -3.13
N GLY A 95 -5.42 -19.97 -2.15
CA GLY A 95 -5.71 -21.40 -2.17
C GLY A 95 -6.56 -21.81 -3.35
N VAL A 96 -7.61 -21.08 -3.64
CA VAL A 96 -8.48 -21.30 -4.80
C VAL A 96 -7.70 -21.16 -6.10
N LEU A 97 -6.92 -20.10 -6.25
CA LEU A 97 -6.11 -19.87 -7.45
C LEU A 97 -5.12 -21.01 -7.68
N ASN A 98 -4.45 -21.49 -6.63
CA ASN A 98 -3.52 -22.62 -6.73
C ASN A 98 -4.23 -23.90 -7.16
N SER A 99 -5.42 -24.17 -6.62
CA SER A 99 -6.22 -25.32 -7.01
C SER A 99 -6.60 -25.28 -8.50
N LEU A 100 -7.01 -24.12 -8.97
CA LEU A 100 -7.36 -23.92 -10.37
C LEU A 100 -6.16 -24.09 -11.29
N ARG A 101 -4.98 -23.61 -10.90
CA ARG A 101 -3.75 -23.78 -11.68
C ARG A 101 -3.38 -25.25 -11.84
N VAL A 102 -3.44 -26.02 -10.74
CA VAL A 102 -3.13 -27.46 -10.77
C VAL A 102 -4.10 -28.18 -11.68
N THR A 103 -5.40 -27.90 -11.57
CA THR A 103 -6.44 -28.51 -12.42
C THR A 103 -6.20 -28.16 -13.89
N HIS A 104 -5.91 -26.90 -14.19
CA HIS A 104 -5.66 -26.46 -15.55
C HIS A 104 -4.40 -27.09 -16.14
N ALA A 105 -3.32 -27.15 -15.38
CA ALA A 105 -2.07 -27.77 -15.81
C ALA A 105 -2.25 -29.28 -16.07
N ALA A 106 -3.05 -29.96 -15.26
CA ALA A 106 -3.35 -31.38 -15.44
C ALA A 106 -4.22 -31.64 -16.70
N ALA A 107 -5.04 -30.66 -17.09
CA ALA A 107 -5.90 -30.76 -18.28
C ALA A 107 -5.13 -30.53 -19.59
N LEU A 108 -3.98 -29.93 -19.53
CA LEU A 108 -3.14 -29.65 -20.68
C LEU A 108 -2.21 -30.85 -20.98
#